data_c15fc983b27361bf05089485ff60cf89
#
_entry.id   c15fc983b27361bf05089485ff60cf89
#
_cell.length_a   1.000
_cell.length_b   1.000
_cell.length_c   1.000
_cell.angle_alpha   90.00
_cell.angle_beta   90.00
_cell.angle_gamma   90.00
#
_symmetry.space_group_name_H-M   'P 1'
#
loop_
_entity.id
_entity.type
_entity.pdbx_description
1 polymer ?
#
loop_
_entity_poly.entity_id
_entity_poly.type
_entity_poly.pdbx_seq_one_letter_code
_entity_poly.pdbx_strand_id
1 'polypeptide(L)'
;MSRCALTSRSARGGGAGARGTRPAPAPLPCLSSKIPHCAYSTGRASGRPRGEASDPPLLCPAPYIAAAAGARSSLAAAGMLRAAASPRALLLCALLWHPAAGYEILPTAVNITWSSINFKTILQWQPKPSGYFYTVEIHGQTSDIKRKCMLTSETECDVTDALRNVKETYTAHILSVKPEKMDNFEEPPFAASEKFTPYSQTVIGKPEIKTYSQKGSKLNVMFEDPLTPYMFPNGSFLSIQDIFHHDLEYKLYYWKDQSSGKKDVTTKSHNFEVSVDSGKNYCFYVKGIIPSRRENHNGQESMVLCTSVGRSILDEYGAEVFIILAVIAVAVITLAIVLPVVLCKRKKAKKTRDVREKELLNGV
;
A
#
# COMPACT_ATOMS: atom_id res chain seq x y z
N MET A 1 48.40 8.19 24.68
CA MET A 1 48.85 9.29 25.59
C MET A 1 47.66 10.19 25.79
N SER A 2 47.16 10.25 26.82
CA SER A 2 46.80 10.93 28.06
C SER A 2 45.42 10.52 28.55
N ARG A 3 45.44 9.95 29.73
CA ARG A 3 44.35 9.63 30.65
C ARG A 3 43.94 10.89 31.44
N CYS A 4 42.63 10.94 31.84
CA CYS A 4 42.14 11.45 33.14
C CYS A 4 40.71 10.91 33.26
N ALA A 5 40.31 9.99 34.07
CA ALA A 5 40.26 9.76 35.51
C ALA A 5 39.23 10.61 36.27
N LEU A 6 38.11 9.93 36.58
CA LEU A 6 37.31 9.84 37.83
C LEU A 6 37.33 11.03 38.84
N THR A 7 36.11 11.43 39.25
CA THR A 7 35.78 11.50 40.69
C THR A 7 34.27 11.43 40.94
N SER A 8 33.94 10.46 41.80
CA SER A 8 32.68 10.29 42.53
C SER A 8 32.58 11.28 43.70
N ARG A 9 31.41 11.81 44.04
CA ARG A 9 31.08 12.16 45.43
C ARG A 9 29.58 11.97 45.73
N SER A 10 29.38 11.09 46.67
CA SER A 10 28.19 10.86 47.48
C SER A 10 27.99 12.01 48.48
N ALA A 11 26.75 12.43 48.72
CA ALA A 11 26.36 13.05 49.98
C ALA A 11 24.90 12.70 50.33
N ARG A 12 24.76 12.11 51.49
CA ARG A 12 23.52 11.83 52.27
C ARG A 12 22.99 13.09 52.98
N GLY A 13 21.71 13.04 53.31
CA GLY A 13 21.06 13.84 54.35
C GLY A 13 19.70 14.32 53.82
N GLY A 14 18.53 13.91 54.29
CA GLY A 14 18.05 13.75 55.64
C GLY A 14 17.12 14.96 55.93
N GLY A 15 15.79 14.77 56.01
CA GLY A 15 14.88 15.82 56.47
C GLY A 15 13.42 15.49 56.20
N ALA A 16 12.70 15.08 57.23
CA ALA A 16 11.27 14.83 57.31
C ALA A 16 10.47 16.13 57.38
N GLY A 17 9.21 16.12 56.84
CA GLY A 17 8.26 17.24 57.07
C GLY A 17 6.91 17.08 56.35
N ALA A 18 5.95 16.46 57.05
CA ALA A 18 4.53 16.77 57.22
C ALA A 18 3.59 17.08 56.03
N ARG A 19 2.66 16.14 55.79
CA ARG A 19 1.18 16.21 55.70
C ARG A 19 0.51 17.45 55.06
N GLY A 20 -0.23 17.16 54.01
CA GLY A 20 -1.27 18.03 53.48
C GLY A 20 -2.20 17.24 52.56
N THR A 21 -3.14 16.49 53.15
CA THR A 21 -4.26 15.82 52.47
C THR A 21 -5.29 16.85 52.04
N ARG A 22 -5.63 16.87 50.73
CA ARG A 22 -6.87 17.48 50.22
C ARG A 22 -7.81 16.42 49.71
N PRO A 23 -9.11 16.52 49.97
CA PRO A 23 -10.09 15.50 49.65
C PRO A 23 -10.54 15.54 48.17
N ALA A 24 -10.91 14.39 47.66
CA ALA A 24 -11.51 14.19 46.34
C ALA A 24 -12.93 14.76 46.26
N PRO A 25 -13.38 15.26 45.10
CA PRO A 25 -14.79 15.63 44.90
C PRO A 25 -15.65 14.40 44.62
N ALA A 26 -16.84 14.43 45.18
CA ALA A 26 -17.89 13.41 45.10
C ALA A 26 -18.51 13.29 43.71
N PRO A 27 -19.08 12.13 43.35
CA PRO A 27 -19.75 11.90 42.07
C PRO A 27 -21.17 12.46 42.06
N LEU A 28 -21.59 13.09 40.97
CA LEU A 28 -22.92 13.55 40.66
C LEU A 28 -23.82 12.41 40.18
N PRO A 29 -25.15 12.45 40.43
CA PRO A 29 -26.05 11.33 40.21
C PRO A 29 -26.51 11.17 38.77
N CYS A 30 -26.65 9.91 38.35
CA CYS A 30 -27.25 9.46 37.10
C CYS A 30 -28.72 9.84 37.00
N LEU A 31 -29.12 10.59 35.96
CA LEU A 31 -30.50 10.76 35.54
C LEU A 31 -30.85 9.63 34.53
N SER A 32 -31.74 8.76 34.99
CA SER A 32 -32.43 7.71 34.23
C SER A 32 -33.39 8.34 33.23
N SER A 33 -33.24 8.05 31.94
CA SER A 33 -34.31 8.19 30.95
C SER A 33 -34.54 6.87 30.21
N LYS A 34 -35.75 6.39 30.36
CA LYS A 34 -36.33 5.16 29.83
C LYS A 34 -36.35 5.15 28.32
N ILE A 35 -35.87 4.05 27.68
CA ILE A 35 -36.09 3.73 26.29
C ILE A 35 -37.04 2.52 26.22
N PRO A 36 -38.10 2.54 25.41
CA PRO A 36 -39.03 1.39 25.31
C PRO A 36 -38.46 0.29 24.40
N HIS A 37 -38.54 -0.93 24.87
CA HIS A 37 -38.27 -2.16 24.16
C HIS A 37 -39.28 -2.38 23.01
N CYS A 38 -38.80 -2.63 21.79
CA CYS A 38 -39.52 -3.37 20.76
C CYS A 38 -38.95 -4.80 20.70
N ALA A 39 -39.77 -5.75 21.13
CA ALA A 39 -39.51 -7.15 20.99
C ALA A 39 -39.77 -7.58 19.53
N TYR A 40 -38.84 -8.32 18.94
CA TYR A 40 -39.09 -9.07 17.70
C TYR A 40 -39.00 -10.56 17.97
N SER A 41 -40.13 -11.21 17.67
CA SER A 41 -40.43 -12.63 17.81
C SER A 41 -39.67 -13.45 16.76
N THR A 42 -39.09 -14.55 17.19
CA THR A 42 -38.56 -15.64 16.38
C THR A 42 -39.68 -16.45 15.75
N GLY A 43 -39.69 -16.54 14.41
CA GLY A 43 -40.53 -17.48 13.67
C GLY A 43 -39.69 -18.26 12.67
N ARG A 44 -39.56 -19.56 12.96
CA ARG A 44 -38.91 -20.57 12.11
C ARG A 44 -39.97 -21.15 11.16
N ALA A 45 -39.75 -21.11 9.82
CA ALA A 45 -40.41 -22.05 8.93
C ALA A 45 -39.60 -22.31 7.66
N SER A 46 -39.49 -23.57 7.37
CA SER A 46 -38.89 -24.24 6.21
C SER A 46 -39.73 -24.12 4.96
N GLY A 47 -39.11 -24.17 3.77
CA GLY A 47 -39.77 -24.55 2.52
C GLY A 47 -39.28 -23.87 1.27
N ARG A 48 -38.55 -24.57 0.40
CA ARG A 48 -38.43 -24.34 -1.05
C ARG A 48 -39.68 -24.95 -1.74
N PRO A 49 -40.03 -24.68 -3.05
CA PRO A 49 -39.24 -24.21 -4.18
C PRO A 49 -40.00 -23.36 -5.26
N ARG A 50 -39.27 -22.90 -6.25
CA ARG A 50 -39.58 -22.62 -7.67
C ARG A 50 -40.60 -21.54 -8.04
N GLY A 51 -40.18 -20.70 -9.02
CA GLY A 51 -41.05 -20.03 -9.97
C GLY A 51 -40.50 -18.71 -10.46
N GLU A 52 -40.12 -18.69 -11.73
CA GLU A 52 -39.86 -17.54 -12.59
C GLU A 52 -40.93 -16.47 -12.48
N ALA A 53 -40.53 -15.19 -12.46
CA ALA A 53 -41.17 -14.13 -13.25
C ALA A 53 -40.33 -12.84 -13.11
N SER A 54 -39.96 -12.34 -14.24
CA SER A 54 -39.37 -11.04 -14.53
C SER A 54 -40.35 -9.90 -14.19
N ASP A 55 -39.87 -8.91 -13.39
CA ASP A 55 -40.52 -7.60 -13.28
C ASP A 55 -39.52 -6.48 -13.64
N PRO A 56 -39.98 -5.45 -14.38
CA PRO A 56 -39.15 -4.38 -14.91
C PRO A 56 -38.87 -3.28 -13.88
N PRO A 57 -37.81 -2.42 -14.09
CA PRO A 57 -37.41 -1.41 -13.13
C PRO A 57 -38.41 -0.24 -13.08
N LEU A 58 -38.75 0.15 -11.85
CA LEU A 58 -39.55 1.33 -11.54
C LEU A 58 -38.80 2.62 -11.89
N LEU A 59 -39.28 3.32 -12.88
CA LEU A 59 -38.91 4.68 -13.22
C LEU A 59 -39.47 5.66 -12.18
N CYS A 60 -38.60 6.46 -11.55
CA CYS A 60 -39.02 7.64 -10.78
C CYS A 60 -39.48 8.75 -11.71
N PRO A 61 -40.58 9.45 -11.39
CA PRO A 61 -41.11 10.54 -12.24
C PRO A 61 -40.31 11.84 -12.01
N ALA A 62 -39.98 12.49 -13.14
CA ALA A 62 -39.43 13.84 -13.19
C ALA A 62 -40.49 14.91 -12.79
N PRO A 63 -40.06 16.09 -12.27
CA PRO A 63 -40.99 17.13 -11.89
C PRO A 63 -41.64 17.79 -13.11
N TYR A 64 -42.96 17.87 -13.06
CA TYR A 64 -43.87 18.50 -13.99
C TYR A 64 -43.65 20.01 -14.04
N ILE A 65 -43.28 20.54 -15.20
CA ILE A 65 -43.38 21.98 -15.50
C ILE A 65 -44.80 22.23 -15.97
N ALA A 66 -45.60 22.92 -15.15
CA ALA A 66 -46.94 23.36 -15.52
C ALA A 66 -46.85 24.52 -16.51
N ALA A 67 -47.19 24.23 -17.75
CA ALA A 67 -47.49 25.26 -18.75
C ALA A 67 -48.89 25.80 -18.52
N ALA A 68 -49.01 27.06 -18.12
CA ALA A 68 -50.26 27.77 -18.06
C ALA A 68 -50.67 28.22 -19.47
N ALA A 69 -51.71 27.62 -19.97
CA ALA A 69 -52.36 27.99 -21.24
C ALA A 69 -53.35 29.15 -21.05
N GLY A 70 -53.19 30.15 -21.87
CA GLY A 70 -54.25 30.87 -22.60
C GLY A 70 -55.38 31.55 -21.83
N ALA A 71 -55.29 32.87 -21.72
CA ALA A 71 -56.50 33.70 -21.73
C ALA A 71 -56.42 34.73 -22.88
N ARG A 72 -57.24 34.50 -23.90
CA ARG A 72 -57.55 35.52 -24.89
C ARG A 72 -58.56 36.49 -24.27
N SER A 73 -58.26 37.78 -24.28
CA SER A 73 -59.28 38.80 -24.16
C SER A 73 -58.93 40.02 -25.00
N SER A 74 -59.73 40.19 -26.00
CA SER A 74 -60.25 41.37 -26.67
C SER A 74 -59.47 42.66 -26.77
N LEU A 75 -59.21 43.05 -28.02
CA LEU A 75 -58.89 44.40 -28.45
C LEU A 75 -59.90 45.42 -27.92
N ALA A 76 -59.48 46.47 -27.25
CA ALA A 76 -60.13 47.73 -27.20
C ALA A 76 -59.13 48.83 -27.55
N ALA A 77 -59.40 49.51 -28.63
CA ALA A 77 -58.68 50.67 -29.13
C ALA A 77 -58.73 51.83 -28.12
N ALA A 78 -57.59 52.35 -27.73
CA ALA A 78 -57.50 53.66 -27.04
C ALA A 78 -56.23 54.38 -27.45
N GLY A 79 -56.43 55.48 -28.16
CA GLY A 79 -55.76 56.75 -28.14
C GLY A 79 -54.24 56.75 -28.22
N MET A 80 -53.66 57.16 -29.34
CA MET A 80 -52.34 57.70 -29.49
C MET A 80 -52.14 58.91 -28.55
N LEU A 81 -51.49 58.78 -27.46
CA LEU A 81 -50.77 59.89 -26.83
C LEU A 81 -49.28 59.71 -27.15
N ARG A 82 -48.85 60.45 -28.17
CA ARG A 82 -47.39 60.70 -28.38
C ARG A 82 -46.90 61.57 -27.24
N ALA A 83 -46.46 60.97 -26.13
CA ALA A 83 -45.63 61.62 -25.13
C ALA A 83 -44.22 61.74 -25.75
N ALA A 84 -43.90 62.93 -26.21
CA ALA A 84 -42.54 63.29 -26.57
C ALA A 84 -41.68 63.15 -25.31
N ALA A 85 -40.98 62.06 -25.18
CA ALA A 85 -39.98 61.87 -24.13
C ALA A 85 -38.92 62.98 -24.29
N SER A 86 -38.87 63.92 -23.34
CA SER A 86 -37.90 65.00 -23.36
C SER A 86 -36.50 64.39 -23.28
N PRO A 87 -35.53 64.93 -24.03
CA PRO A 87 -34.14 64.39 -24.09
C PRO A 87 -33.46 64.31 -22.69
N ARG A 88 -34.02 65.03 -21.71
CA ARG A 88 -33.56 64.96 -20.29
C ARG A 88 -33.97 63.67 -19.60
N ALA A 89 -35.10 63.06 -19.94
CA ALA A 89 -35.53 61.77 -19.34
C ALA A 89 -34.68 60.57 -19.88
N LEU A 90 -34.25 60.63 -21.15
CA LEU A 90 -33.36 59.64 -21.73
C LEU A 90 -31.93 59.69 -21.14
N LEU A 91 -31.45 60.94 -20.83
CA LEU A 91 -30.16 61.11 -20.18
C LEU A 91 -30.14 60.60 -18.72
N LEU A 92 -31.24 60.75 -17.98
CA LEU A 92 -31.36 60.22 -16.60
C LEU A 92 -31.45 58.69 -16.58
N CYS A 93 -32.11 58.02 -17.55
CA CYS A 93 -32.14 56.58 -17.68
C CYS A 93 -30.78 55.98 -18.08
N ALA A 94 -29.98 56.71 -18.90
CA ALA A 94 -28.64 56.27 -19.28
C ALA A 94 -27.63 56.40 -18.13
N LEU A 95 -27.84 57.31 -17.16
CA LEU A 95 -27.00 57.43 -15.95
C LEU A 95 -27.33 56.40 -14.85
N LEU A 96 -28.47 55.71 -14.94
CA LEU A 96 -28.86 54.65 -14.00
C LEU A 96 -28.48 53.23 -14.49
N TRP A 97 -27.98 53.12 -15.69
CA TRP A 97 -27.48 51.82 -16.20
C TRP A 97 -26.05 51.65 -15.75
N HIS A 98 -25.86 51.43 -14.45
CA HIS A 98 -24.62 50.85 -13.97
C HIS A 98 -24.64 49.39 -14.37
N PRO A 99 -23.64 48.90 -15.13
CA PRO A 99 -23.52 47.44 -15.29
C PRO A 99 -23.38 46.88 -13.89
N ALA A 100 -24.31 46.00 -13.49
CA ALA A 100 -24.14 45.24 -12.26
C ALA A 100 -22.79 44.57 -12.38
N ALA A 101 -21.86 44.92 -11.51
CA ALA A 101 -20.55 44.29 -11.44
C ALA A 101 -20.84 42.80 -11.24
N GLY A 102 -20.63 42.02 -12.31
CA GLY A 102 -20.85 40.59 -12.28
C GLY A 102 -19.99 40.03 -11.17
N TYR A 103 -20.63 39.38 -10.21
CA TYR A 103 -19.95 38.68 -9.12
C TYR A 103 -19.19 37.52 -9.75
N GLU A 104 -17.88 37.65 -9.90
CA GLU A 104 -17.05 36.61 -10.46
C GLU A 104 -16.89 35.49 -9.42
N ILE A 105 -17.71 34.45 -9.58
CA ILE A 105 -17.61 33.25 -8.73
C ILE A 105 -16.36 32.48 -9.17
N LEU A 106 -15.39 32.34 -8.27
CA LEU A 106 -14.20 31.54 -8.51
C LEU A 106 -14.58 30.06 -8.63
N PRO A 107 -13.98 29.32 -9.59
CA PRO A 107 -14.14 27.87 -9.65
C PRO A 107 -13.63 27.21 -8.39
N THR A 108 -14.36 26.21 -7.89
CA THR A 108 -13.94 25.38 -6.75
C THR A 108 -13.24 24.12 -7.22
N ALA A 109 -12.40 23.54 -6.37
CA ALA A 109 -11.75 22.26 -6.61
C ALA A 109 -12.79 21.13 -6.73
N VAL A 110 -12.52 20.17 -7.61
CA VAL A 110 -13.34 18.95 -7.80
C VAL A 110 -12.40 17.73 -7.80
N ASN A 111 -12.97 16.53 -7.68
CA ASN A 111 -12.21 15.26 -7.68
C ASN A 111 -11.08 15.25 -6.65
N ILE A 112 -11.39 15.72 -5.44
CA ILE A 112 -10.42 15.79 -4.35
C ILE A 112 -10.17 14.36 -3.85
N THR A 113 -8.92 13.91 -3.91
CA THR A 113 -8.53 12.54 -3.54
C THR A 113 -7.31 12.55 -2.60
N TRP A 114 -7.31 11.60 -1.67
CA TRP A 114 -6.21 11.32 -0.77
C TRP A 114 -5.38 10.15 -1.31
N SER A 115 -4.09 10.39 -1.57
CA SER A 115 -3.13 9.36 -1.94
C SER A 115 -2.15 9.16 -0.78
N SER A 116 -2.21 8.01 -0.11
CA SER A 116 -1.39 7.74 1.08
C SER A 116 -0.74 6.37 1.01
N ILE A 117 0.60 6.34 1.11
CA ILE A 117 1.40 5.11 1.20
C ILE A 117 2.35 5.26 2.38
N ASN A 118 2.34 4.30 3.30
CA ASN A 118 3.14 4.34 4.53
C ASN A 118 3.03 5.67 5.27
N PHE A 119 1.83 6.26 5.33
CA PHE A 119 1.52 7.58 5.91
C PHE A 119 2.09 8.80 5.15
N LYS A 120 2.87 8.64 4.10
CA LYS A 120 3.19 9.72 3.17
C LYS A 120 1.92 10.05 2.40
N THR A 121 1.36 11.23 2.62
CA THR A 121 0.01 11.58 2.14
C THR A 121 0.05 12.81 1.27
N ILE A 122 -0.41 12.65 0.04
CA ILE A 122 -0.55 13.70 -0.96
C ILE A 122 -2.05 13.88 -1.22
N LEU A 123 -2.51 15.12 -1.15
CA LEU A 123 -3.86 15.51 -1.55
C LEU A 123 -3.81 15.96 -3.01
N GLN A 124 -4.76 15.50 -3.84
CA GLN A 124 -4.84 15.82 -5.26
C GLN A 124 -6.25 16.29 -5.63
N TRP A 125 -6.34 17.22 -6.58
CA TRP A 125 -7.63 17.78 -7.03
C TRP A 125 -7.54 18.30 -8.47
N GLN A 126 -8.65 18.82 -8.97
CA GLN A 126 -8.81 19.44 -10.30
C GLN A 126 -9.71 20.67 -10.17
N PRO A 127 -9.74 21.59 -11.15
CA PRO A 127 -8.84 21.75 -12.31
C PRO A 127 -7.56 22.50 -11.93
N LYS A 128 -6.59 22.58 -12.85
CA LYS A 128 -5.46 23.52 -12.70
C LYS A 128 -5.98 24.95 -12.72
N PRO A 129 -5.58 25.81 -11.74
CA PRO A 129 -6.14 27.16 -11.63
C PRO A 129 -5.61 28.06 -12.78
N SER A 130 -6.48 28.98 -13.23
CA SER A 130 -6.13 30.01 -14.19
C SER A 130 -6.67 31.35 -13.69
N GLY A 131 -5.78 32.29 -13.36
CA GLY A 131 -6.12 33.60 -12.79
C GLY A 131 -6.58 33.56 -11.32
N TYR A 132 -6.39 32.47 -10.62
CA TYR A 132 -6.59 32.30 -9.19
C TYR A 132 -5.61 31.26 -8.63
N PHE A 133 -5.58 31.06 -7.32
CA PHE A 133 -4.72 30.12 -6.62
C PHE A 133 -5.53 29.26 -5.66
N TYR A 134 -4.95 28.13 -5.25
CA TYR A 134 -5.51 27.32 -4.18
C TYR A 134 -4.76 27.49 -2.87
N THR A 135 -5.48 27.34 -1.77
CA THR A 135 -4.91 27.18 -0.43
C THR A 135 -5.58 25.99 0.21
N VAL A 136 -4.81 25.08 0.79
CA VAL A 136 -5.32 23.87 1.44
C VAL A 136 -5.37 24.10 2.95
N GLU A 137 -6.52 23.81 3.56
CA GLU A 137 -6.71 23.75 5.01
C GLU A 137 -7.05 22.33 5.42
N ILE A 138 -6.32 21.81 6.40
CA ILE A 138 -6.57 20.49 6.98
C ILE A 138 -7.27 20.66 8.31
N HIS A 139 -8.46 20.11 8.40
CA HIS A 139 -9.33 20.14 9.58
C HIS A 139 -9.32 18.77 10.24
N GLY A 140 -8.79 18.67 11.46
CA GLY A 140 -8.91 17.49 12.31
C GLY A 140 -10.14 17.57 13.21
N GLN A 141 -10.54 16.47 13.82
CA GLN A 141 -11.64 16.46 14.78
C GLN A 141 -11.28 17.13 16.11
N THR A 142 -10.02 17.01 16.51
CA THR A 142 -9.52 17.50 17.81
C THR A 142 -8.32 18.43 17.67
N SER A 143 -7.70 18.50 16.51
CA SER A 143 -6.54 19.32 16.23
C SER A 143 -6.91 20.64 15.56
N ASP A 144 -6.06 21.65 15.77
CA ASP A 144 -6.20 22.95 15.12
C ASP A 144 -6.11 22.85 13.60
N ILE A 145 -6.77 23.79 12.90
CA ILE A 145 -6.71 23.91 11.45
C ILE A 145 -5.28 24.20 11.01
N LYS A 146 -4.78 23.42 10.08
CA LYS A 146 -3.44 23.60 9.52
C LYS A 146 -3.51 24.00 8.06
N ARG A 147 -2.94 25.15 7.73
CA ARG A 147 -2.82 25.63 6.35
C ARG A 147 -1.60 25.04 5.68
N LYS A 148 -1.79 24.53 4.45
CA LYS A 148 -0.76 23.95 3.59
C LYS A 148 -0.86 24.51 2.19
N CYS A 149 0.23 24.46 1.45
CA CYS A 149 0.26 24.85 0.03
C CYS A 149 -0.48 26.15 -0.23
N MET A 150 -0.16 27.22 0.55
CA MET A 150 -0.82 28.51 0.44
C MET A 150 -0.50 29.17 -0.90
N LEU A 151 -1.53 29.68 -1.60
CA LEU A 151 -1.44 30.35 -2.90
C LEU A 151 -0.70 29.51 -3.95
N THR A 152 -1.01 28.22 -4.03
CA THR A 152 -0.41 27.32 -5.00
C THR A 152 -1.16 27.31 -6.33
N SER A 153 -0.42 27.20 -7.43
CA SER A 153 -0.93 26.90 -8.77
C SER A 153 -0.94 25.42 -9.11
N GLU A 154 -0.40 24.59 -8.20
CA GLU A 154 -0.39 23.13 -8.36
C GLU A 154 -1.73 22.53 -7.97
N THR A 155 -1.97 21.31 -8.45
CA THR A 155 -3.18 20.51 -8.15
C THR A 155 -2.90 19.35 -7.22
N GLU A 156 -1.75 19.41 -6.53
CA GLU A 156 -1.37 18.45 -5.48
C GLU A 156 -0.67 19.15 -4.32
N CYS A 157 -0.78 18.58 -3.14
CA CYS A 157 -0.21 19.12 -1.91
C CYS A 157 0.23 18.01 -0.97
N ASP A 158 1.49 18.07 -0.50
CA ASP A 158 1.99 17.20 0.56
C ASP A 158 1.45 17.68 1.91
N VAL A 159 0.57 16.88 2.49
CA VAL A 159 -0.08 17.17 3.76
C VAL A 159 0.38 16.26 4.90
N THR A 160 1.42 15.47 4.68
CA THR A 160 1.93 14.45 5.59
C THR A 160 2.16 14.97 7.01
N ASP A 161 2.82 16.11 7.17
CA ASP A 161 3.14 16.68 8.48
C ASP A 161 1.93 17.29 9.19
N ALA A 162 0.83 17.54 8.45
CA ALA A 162 -0.43 17.97 9.06
C ALA A 162 -1.19 16.82 9.73
N LEU A 163 -0.92 15.57 9.34
CA LEU A 163 -1.66 14.37 9.74
C LEU A 163 -0.94 13.54 10.82
N ARG A 164 -0.23 14.18 11.74
CA ARG A 164 0.62 13.48 12.74
C ARG A 164 -0.16 12.54 13.67
N ASN A 165 -1.41 12.89 14.02
CA ASN A 165 -2.26 11.98 14.77
C ASN A 165 -2.91 10.99 13.80
N VAL A 166 -2.24 9.88 13.55
CA VAL A 166 -2.66 8.90 12.53
C VAL A 166 -4.03 8.28 12.79
N LYS A 167 -4.54 8.32 14.04
CA LYS A 167 -5.86 7.79 14.43
C LYS A 167 -6.98 8.80 14.33
N GLU A 168 -6.66 10.06 14.13
CA GLU A 168 -7.62 11.14 13.95
C GLU A 168 -8.20 11.13 12.53
N THR A 169 -9.44 11.59 12.39
CA THR A 169 -10.09 11.74 11.09
C THR A 169 -9.98 13.19 10.63
N TYR A 170 -9.55 13.38 9.41
CA TYR A 170 -9.30 14.68 8.80
C TYR A 170 -10.23 14.93 7.63
N THR A 171 -10.48 16.22 7.34
CA THR A 171 -11.12 16.70 6.11
C THR A 171 -10.26 17.83 5.55
N ALA A 172 -10.03 17.85 4.26
CA ALA A 172 -9.32 18.94 3.61
C ALA A 172 -10.33 19.91 2.98
N HIS A 173 -10.13 21.21 3.19
CA HIS A 173 -10.82 22.28 2.48
C HIS A 173 -9.83 22.91 1.49
N ILE A 174 -10.20 22.95 0.22
CA ILE A 174 -9.40 23.57 -0.83
C ILE A 174 -10.07 24.87 -1.22
N LEU A 175 -9.48 25.98 -0.77
CA LEU A 175 -9.97 27.32 -0.96
C LEU A 175 -9.46 27.88 -2.28
N SER A 176 -10.35 28.51 -3.06
CA SER A 176 -9.98 29.23 -4.29
C SER A 176 -9.80 30.70 -3.96
N VAL A 177 -8.61 31.25 -4.18
CA VAL A 177 -8.21 32.59 -3.70
C VAL A 177 -7.66 33.42 -4.85
N LYS A 178 -8.13 34.69 -4.93
CA LYS A 178 -7.45 35.74 -5.73
C LYS A 178 -6.69 36.65 -4.77
N PRO A 179 -5.39 36.85 -4.90
CA PRO A 179 -4.60 37.71 -4.02
C PRO A 179 -5.13 39.14 -3.92
N GLU A 180 -5.67 39.67 -5.02
CA GLU A 180 -6.23 41.02 -5.12
C GLU A 180 -7.49 41.23 -4.30
N LYS A 181 -8.18 40.16 -3.88
CA LYS A 181 -9.46 40.20 -3.12
C LYS A 181 -9.28 39.76 -1.64
N MET A 182 -8.05 39.57 -1.16
CA MET A 182 -7.80 39.14 0.21
C MET A 182 -8.21 40.16 1.29
N ASP A 183 -8.41 41.42 0.92
CA ASP A 183 -8.82 42.48 1.86
C ASP A 183 -10.33 42.50 2.09
N ASN A 184 -11.09 41.75 1.36
CA ASN A 184 -12.54 41.60 1.57
C ASN A 184 -12.76 40.56 2.68
N PHE A 185 -13.58 40.89 3.68
CA PHE A 185 -13.96 39.99 4.79
C PHE A 185 -14.84 38.78 4.34
N GLU A 186 -14.93 38.53 3.05
CA GLU A 186 -15.65 37.39 2.49
C GLU A 186 -14.81 36.11 2.56
N GLU A 187 -15.40 35.06 3.06
CA GLU A 187 -14.79 33.74 3.06
C GLU A 187 -14.62 33.24 1.62
N PRO A 188 -13.40 32.84 1.18
CA PRO A 188 -13.19 32.39 -0.18
C PRO A 188 -13.97 31.09 -0.44
N PRO A 189 -14.47 30.89 -1.67
CA PRO A 189 -15.15 29.65 -2.01
C PRO A 189 -14.21 28.46 -1.86
N PHE A 190 -14.73 27.38 -1.28
CA PHE A 190 -13.95 26.17 -1.03
C PHE A 190 -14.73 24.91 -1.41
N ALA A 191 -13.99 23.82 -1.61
CA ALA A 191 -14.53 22.48 -1.69
C ALA A 191 -13.91 21.61 -0.59
N ALA A 192 -14.73 20.73 0.00
CA ALA A 192 -14.31 19.81 1.03
C ALA A 192 -14.04 18.41 0.44
N SER A 193 -12.99 17.76 0.95
CA SER A 193 -12.70 16.36 0.60
C SER A 193 -13.60 15.40 1.37
N GLU A 194 -13.59 14.12 0.95
CA GLU A 194 -14.04 13.01 1.78
C GLU A 194 -13.17 12.93 3.06
N LYS A 195 -13.75 12.31 4.09
CA LYS A 195 -13.05 12.08 5.36
C LYS A 195 -11.91 11.09 5.19
N PHE A 196 -10.78 11.39 5.80
CA PHE A 196 -9.58 10.56 5.74
C PHE A 196 -9.02 10.28 7.12
N THR A 197 -8.81 9.00 7.43
CA THR A 197 -8.17 8.54 8.68
C THR A 197 -6.90 7.76 8.30
N PRO A 198 -5.70 8.34 8.51
CA PRO A 198 -4.44 7.72 8.08
C PRO A 198 -4.27 6.28 8.53
N TYR A 199 -4.59 5.98 9.81
CA TYR A 199 -4.45 4.63 10.37
C TYR A 199 -5.27 3.57 9.64
N SER A 200 -6.46 3.89 9.14
CA SER A 200 -7.33 2.94 8.45
C SER A 200 -7.18 2.94 6.94
N GLN A 201 -6.71 4.04 6.35
CA GLN A 201 -6.79 4.26 4.90
C GLN A 201 -5.44 4.33 4.18
N THR A 202 -4.30 4.56 4.89
CA THR A 202 -2.99 4.49 4.23
C THR A 202 -2.72 3.10 3.68
N VAL A 203 -2.19 3.01 2.47
CA VAL A 203 -1.74 1.74 1.88
C VAL A 203 -0.41 1.35 2.49
N ILE A 204 -0.27 0.09 2.88
CA ILE A 204 1.02 -0.44 3.33
C ILE A 204 1.90 -0.66 2.11
N GLY A 205 3.07 -0.05 2.11
CA GLY A 205 4.06 -0.17 1.04
C GLY A 205 4.70 -1.55 0.98
N LYS A 206 5.58 -1.73 0.02
CA LYS A 206 6.29 -2.99 -0.22
C LYS A 206 7.31 -3.27 0.87
N PRO A 207 7.29 -4.44 1.55
CA PRO A 207 8.41 -4.89 2.36
C PRO A 207 9.65 -5.09 1.49
N GLU A 208 10.84 -4.80 2.04
CA GLU A 208 12.11 -4.99 1.33
C GLU A 208 12.76 -6.31 1.76
N ILE A 209 12.89 -7.27 0.83
CA ILE A 209 13.58 -8.52 1.10
C ILE A 209 15.08 -8.25 1.14
N LYS A 210 15.72 -8.43 2.30
CA LYS A 210 17.15 -8.20 2.51
C LYS A 210 17.99 -9.41 2.19
N THR A 211 17.62 -10.55 2.71
CA THR A 211 18.34 -11.81 2.47
C THR A 211 17.37 -12.98 2.37
N TYR A 212 17.76 -13.95 1.57
CA TYR A 212 17.06 -15.22 1.52
C TYR A 212 18.06 -16.35 1.24
N SER A 213 17.75 -17.54 1.72
CA SER A 213 18.56 -18.71 1.46
C SER A 213 17.73 -19.99 1.53
N GLN A 214 18.02 -20.91 0.62
CA GLN A 214 17.47 -22.25 0.67
C GLN A 214 18.59 -23.25 0.98
N LYS A 215 18.46 -23.97 2.10
CA LYS A 215 19.40 -25.01 2.53
C LYS A 215 18.63 -26.31 2.74
N GLY A 216 18.86 -27.27 1.85
CA GLY A 216 18.13 -28.53 1.87
C GLY A 216 16.63 -28.31 1.72
N SER A 217 15.84 -28.67 2.72
CA SER A 217 14.39 -28.54 2.77
C SER A 217 13.90 -27.31 3.50
N LYS A 218 14.74 -26.33 3.81
CA LYS A 218 14.37 -25.10 4.51
C LYS A 218 14.64 -23.86 3.67
N LEU A 219 13.62 -23.04 3.49
CA LEU A 219 13.71 -21.71 2.88
C LEU A 219 13.59 -20.66 4.00
N ASN A 220 14.62 -19.85 4.15
CA ASN A 220 14.65 -18.71 5.05
C ASN A 220 14.55 -17.42 4.25
N VAL A 221 13.66 -16.50 4.65
CA VAL A 221 13.48 -15.20 4.02
C VAL A 221 13.47 -14.13 5.11
N MET A 222 14.40 -13.19 5.05
CA MET A 222 14.48 -12.01 5.94
C MET A 222 14.11 -10.77 5.16
N PHE A 223 13.31 -9.92 5.75
CA PHE A 223 12.85 -8.67 5.15
C PHE A 223 12.84 -7.54 6.19
N GLU A 224 12.74 -6.32 5.71
CA GLU A 224 12.58 -5.12 6.53
C GLU A 224 11.26 -4.41 6.23
N ASP A 225 10.77 -3.70 7.24
CA ASP A 225 9.57 -2.89 7.15
C ASP A 225 9.77 -1.68 6.24
N PRO A 226 8.75 -1.29 5.49
CA PRO A 226 8.72 0.03 4.89
C PRO A 226 8.79 1.12 5.98
N LEU A 227 9.57 2.15 5.71
CA LEU A 227 9.66 3.32 6.59
C LEU A 227 8.49 4.27 6.36
N THR A 228 8.16 5.01 7.41
CA THR A 228 7.20 6.10 7.39
C THR A 228 7.93 7.45 7.31
N PRO A 229 7.25 8.54 6.96
CA PRO A 229 7.85 9.88 6.99
C PRO A 229 8.00 10.47 8.40
N TYR A 230 7.55 9.76 9.43
CA TYR A 230 7.66 10.20 10.82
C TYR A 230 8.99 9.76 11.42
N MET A 231 9.48 10.55 12.38
CA MET A 231 10.77 10.30 13.02
C MET A 231 10.62 10.18 14.53
N PHE A 232 11.45 9.35 15.12
CA PHE A 232 11.74 9.34 16.56
C PHE A 232 12.50 10.61 16.98
N PRO A 233 12.53 10.95 18.28
CA PRO A 233 13.31 12.08 18.79
C PRO A 233 14.83 12.00 18.48
N ASN A 234 15.36 10.80 18.26
CA ASN A 234 16.75 10.56 17.89
C ASN A 234 17.05 10.80 16.38
N GLY A 235 16.04 11.16 15.58
CA GLY A 235 16.17 11.42 14.15
C GLY A 235 16.06 10.19 13.24
N SER A 236 15.86 8.98 13.76
CA SER A 236 15.58 7.80 12.94
C SER A 236 14.12 7.77 12.49
N PHE A 237 13.83 7.24 11.29
CA PHE A 237 12.47 7.08 10.80
C PHE A 237 11.76 5.94 11.53
N LEU A 238 10.47 6.13 11.79
CA LEU A 238 9.61 5.05 12.26
C LEU A 238 9.30 4.11 11.11
N SER A 239 9.28 2.81 11.40
CA SER A 239 8.74 1.80 10.50
C SER A 239 7.21 1.74 10.61
N ILE A 240 6.56 1.04 9.69
CA ILE A 240 5.12 0.78 9.79
C ILE A 240 4.80 -0.09 11.01
N GLN A 241 5.71 -0.97 11.43
CA GLN A 241 5.59 -1.79 12.65
C GLN A 241 5.51 -0.92 13.91
N ASP A 242 6.28 0.18 13.97
CA ASP A 242 6.26 1.11 15.11
C ASP A 242 4.93 1.84 15.26
N ILE A 243 4.10 1.92 14.21
CA ILE A 243 2.79 2.55 14.26
C ILE A 243 1.66 1.54 14.48
N PHE A 244 1.70 0.40 13.76
CA PHE A 244 0.65 -0.62 13.83
C PHE A 244 0.84 -1.61 14.96
N HIS A 245 2.08 -1.79 15.45
CA HIS A 245 2.42 -2.72 16.53
C HIS A 245 1.90 -4.14 16.28
N HIS A 246 1.02 -4.62 17.15
CA HIS A 246 0.47 -5.98 17.09
C HIS A 246 -0.55 -6.21 15.98
N ASP A 247 -1.05 -5.15 15.35
CA ASP A 247 -2.03 -5.21 14.27
C ASP A 247 -1.40 -5.42 12.89
N LEU A 248 -0.07 -5.37 12.80
CA LEU A 248 0.65 -5.68 11.57
C LEU A 248 1.11 -7.13 11.58
N GLU A 249 0.80 -7.83 10.51
CA GLU A 249 1.28 -9.17 10.22
C GLU A 249 1.88 -9.20 8.81
N TYR A 250 2.76 -10.15 8.56
CA TYR A 250 3.34 -10.37 7.24
C TYR A 250 2.95 -11.72 6.72
N LYS A 251 2.69 -11.78 5.42
CA LYS A 251 2.36 -13.01 4.70
C LYS A 251 3.35 -13.26 3.59
N LEU A 252 4.04 -14.40 3.66
CA LEU A 252 4.88 -14.93 2.60
C LEU A 252 4.03 -15.81 1.69
N TYR A 253 4.03 -15.52 0.39
CA TYR A 253 3.52 -16.40 -0.65
C TYR A 253 4.69 -17.06 -1.34
N TYR A 254 4.66 -18.38 -1.47
CA TYR A 254 5.73 -19.14 -2.12
C TYR A 254 5.21 -20.30 -2.94
N TRP A 255 5.89 -20.63 -3.99
CA TRP A 255 5.52 -21.71 -4.90
C TRP A 255 6.76 -22.30 -5.56
N LYS A 256 6.67 -23.57 -6.03
CA LYS A 256 7.71 -24.16 -6.85
C LYS A 256 7.84 -23.42 -8.17
N ASP A 257 9.04 -23.19 -8.63
CA ASP A 257 9.28 -22.67 -9.97
C ASP A 257 8.54 -23.55 -11.00
N GLN A 258 7.90 -22.89 -11.98
CA GLN A 258 7.05 -23.53 -13.01
C GLN A 258 5.77 -24.21 -12.48
N SER A 259 5.33 -23.93 -11.24
CA SER A 259 4.07 -24.41 -10.68
C SER A 259 3.10 -23.27 -10.44
N SER A 260 1.80 -23.51 -10.65
CA SER A 260 0.74 -22.53 -10.36
C SER A 260 0.25 -22.55 -8.91
N GLY A 261 0.57 -23.60 -8.15
CA GLY A 261 0.10 -23.79 -6.78
C GLY A 261 0.89 -22.92 -5.79
N LYS A 262 0.31 -21.81 -5.32
CA LYS A 262 0.89 -20.94 -4.28
C LYS A 262 0.48 -21.43 -2.90
N LYS A 263 1.45 -21.46 -1.97
CA LYS A 263 1.25 -21.65 -0.53
C LYS A 263 1.51 -20.33 0.18
N ASP A 264 0.93 -20.15 1.36
CA ASP A 264 1.17 -18.97 2.17
C ASP A 264 1.43 -19.33 3.64
N VAL A 265 2.21 -18.47 4.30
CA VAL A 265 2.51 -18.54 5.74
C VAL A 265 2.50 -17.12 6.28
N THR A 266 1.98 -16.94 7.49
CA THR A 266 1.90 -15.63 8.17
C THR A 266 2.85 -15.60 9.36
N THR A 267 3.48 -14.44 9.61
CA THR A 267 4.33 -14.18 10.77
C THR A 267 4.16 -12.75 11.27
N LYS A 268 4.54 -12.51 12.52
CA LYS A 268 4.69 -11.17 13.11
C LYS A 268 6.16 -10.74 13.23
N SER A 269 7.08 -11.64 12.89
CA SER A 269 8.54 -11.37 12.88
C SER A 269 9.00 -11.02 11.47
N HIS A 270 10.20 -10.46 11.34
CA HIS A 270 10.83 -10.11 10.06
C HIS A 270 11.54 -11.27 9.36
N ASN A 271 11.25 -12.49 9.79
CA ASN A 271 11.84 -13.70 9.24
C ASN A 271 10.79 -14.78 9.03
N PHE A 272 10.84 -15.42 7.86
CA PHE A 272 10.13 -16.63 7.56
C PHE A 272 11.07 -17.80 7.47
N GLU A 273 10.73 -18.91 8.11
CA GLU A 273 11.34 -20.21 7.90
C GLU A 273 10.25 -21.19 7.46
N VAL A 274 10.32 -21.65 6.21
CA VAL A 274 9.32 -22.56 5.65
C VAL A 274 9.96 -23.83 5.11
N SER A 275 9.23 -24.95 5.24
CA SER A 275 9.66 -26.23 4.71
C SER A 275 9.31 -26.33 3.22
N VAL A 276 10.32 -26.66 2.42
CA VAL A 276 10.23 -26.77 0.96
C VAL A 276 10.85 -28.11 0.50
N ASP A 277 10.62 -28.49 -0.74
CA ASP A 277 11.25 -29.71 -1.27
C ASP A 277 12.73 -29.44 -1.56
N SER A 278 13.59 -30.35 -1.13
CA SER A 278 15.01 -30.28 -1.41
C SER A 278 15.28 -30.38 -2.92
N GLY A 279 16.27 -29.60 -3.41
CA GLY A 279 16.67 -29.64 -4.82
C GLY A 279 15.68 -28.99 -5.79
N LYS A 280 14.62 -28.34 -5.33
CA LYS A 280 13.66 -27.59 -6.17
C LYS A 280 13.77 -26.11 -5.92
N ASN A 281 13.70 -25.31 -6.97
CA ASN A 281 13.65 -23.85 -6.88
C ASN A 281 12.26 -23.40 -6.45
N TYR A 282 12.22 -22.36 -5.60
CA TYR A 282 11.00 -21.74 -5.14
C TYR A 282 11.03 -20.24 -5.41
N CYS A 283 9.93 -19.72 -5.92
CA CYS A 283 9.70 -18.30 -6.05
C CYS A 283 8.80 -17.82 -4.92
N PHE A 284 8.97 -16.57 -4.45
CA PHE A 284 8.23 -16.04 -3.33
C PHE A 284 8.15 -14.52 -3.36
N TYR A 285 7.16 -13.98 -2.64
CA TYR A 285 7.07 -12.57 -2.28
C TYR A 285 6.43 -12.42 -0.90
N VAL A 286 6.65 -11.26 -0.27
CA VAL A 286 6.11 -10.89 1.04
C VAL A 286 5.17 -9.70 0.88
N LYS A 287 4.10 -9.66 1.67
CA LYS A 287 3.25 -8.48 1.84
C LYS A 287 2.84 -8.29 3.29
N GLY A 288 2.69 -7.02 3.70
CA GLY A 288 2.08 -6.68 4.98
C GLY A 288 0.56 -6.83 4.93
N ILE A 289 -0.05 -7.19 6.03
CA ILE A 289 -1.50 -7.25 6.21
C ILE A 289 -1.88 -6.60 7.53
N ILE A 290 -3.03 -5.93 7.56
CA ILE A 290 -3.62 -5.35 8.78
C ILE A 290 -4.96 -6.05 9.03
N PRO A 291 -5.00 -7.06 9.90
CA PRO A 291 -6.19 -7.90 10.12
C PRO A 291 -7.43 -7.13 10.58
N SER A 292 -7.26 -6.06 11.35
CA SER A 292 -8.37 -5.25 11.87
C SER A 292 -9.08 -4.40 10.81
N ARG A 293 -8.47 -4.17 9.65
CA ARG A 293 -9.04 -3.33 8.59
C ARG A 293 -10.05 -4.09 7.75
N ARG A 294 -11.14 -3.41 7.38
CA ARG A 294 -12.10 -3.91 6.39
C ARG A 294 -11.64 -3.62 4.96
N GLU A 295 -11.18 -2.40 4.73
CA GLU A 295 -10.62 -1.92 3.45
C GLU A 295 -9.11 -1.72 3.61
N ASN A 296 -8.37 -1.79 2.51
CA ASN A 296 -6.90 -1.69 2.53
C ASN A 296 -6.23 -2.66 3.51
N HIS A 297 -6.87 -3.83 3.69
CA HIS A 297 -6.37 -4.91 4.55
C HIS A 297 -5.00 -5.43 4.08
N ASN A 298 -4.81 -5.53 2.76
CA ASN A 298 -3.58 -6.01 2.14
C ASN A 298 -2.70 -4.84 1.71
N GLY A 299 -1.43 -4.91 2.07
CA GLY A 299 -0.38 -4.04 1.56
C GLY A 299 0.09 -4.42 0.16
N GLN A 300 1.05 -3.67 -0.35
CA GLN A 300 1.71 -3.95 -1.62
C GLN A 300 2.62 -5.17 -1.50
N GLU A 301 2.74 -5.91 -2.59
CA GLU A 301 3.61 -7.08 -2.68
C GLU A 301 5.07 -6.65 -2.89
N SER A 302 6.02 -7.32 -2.22
CA SER A 302 7.44 -7.15 -2.48
C SER A 302 7.78 -7.60 -3.91
N MET A 303 9.02 -7.39 -4.32
CA MET A 303 9.51 -8.02 -5.54
C MET A 303 9.44 -9.55 -5.42
N VAL A 304 9.08 -10.22 -6.52
CA VAL A 304 9.15 -11.68 -6.60
C VAL A 304 10.62 -12.06 -6.76
N LEU A 305 11.10 -12.92 -5.86
CA LEU A 305 12.44 -13.49 -5.92
C LEU A 305 12.34 -15.00 -5.99
N CYS A 306 13.33 -15.63 -6.63
CA CYS A 306 13.39 -17.08 -6.76
C CYS A 306 14.73 -17.60 -6.23
N THR A 307 14.69 -18.75 -5.56
CA THR A 307 15.91 -19.44 -5.14
C THR A 307 16.55 -20.12 -6.35
N SER A 308 17.87 -20.15 -6.36
CA SER A 308 18.65 -20.95 -7.30
C SER A 308 19.38 -22.03 -6.51
N VAL A 309 18.77 -23.19 -6.39
CA VAL A 309 19.42 -24.34 -5.80
C VAL A 309 20.27 -24.97 -6.89
N GLY A 310 21.61 -25.00 -6.69
CA GLY A 310 22.51 -25.69 -7.63
C GLY A 310 22.02 -27.12 -7.87
N ARG A 311 21.81 -27.49 -9.11
CA ARG A 311 21.48 -28.88 -9.45
C ARG A 311 22.59 -29.76 -8.97
N SER A 312 22.29 -30.86 -8.28
CA SER A 312 23.32 -31.85 -7.99
C SER A 312 23.85 -32.38 -9.30
N ILE A 313 25.13 -32.73 -9.37
CA ILE A 313 25.76 -33.34 -10.58
C ILE A 313 24.94 -34.56 -11.04
N LEU A 314 24.34 -35.29 -10.11
CA LEU A 314 23.43 -36.40 -10.37
C LEU A 314 22.13 -35.99 -11.07
N ASP A 315 21.55 -34.82 -10.71
CA ASP A 315 20.32 -34.31 -11.35
C ASP A 315 20.60 -33.73 -12.75
N GLU A 316 21.82 -33.21 -12.99
CA GLU A 316 22.19 -32.58 -14.25
C GLU A 316 22.58 -33.61 -15.32
N TYR A 317 23.33 -34.66 -14.92
CA TYR A 317 23.84 -35.65 -15.84
C TYR A 317 23.08 -36.99 -15.81
N GLY A 318 22.18 -37.19 -14.86
CA GLY A 318 21.48 -38.45 -14.67
C GLY A 318 22.36 -39.58 -14.17
N ALA A 319 21.77 -40.57 -13.54
CA ALA A 319 22.49 -41.76 -13.06
C ALA A 319 23.16 -42.57 -14.23
N GLU A 320 22.62 -42.43 -15.42
CA GLU A 320 23.10 -43.15 -16.63
C GLU A 320 24.56 -42.79 -16.96
N VAL A 321 24.96 -41.54 -16.87
CA VAL A 321 26.33 -41.09 -17.18
C VAL A 321 27.33 -41.69 -16.17
N PHE A 322 26.97 -41.81 -14.92
CA PHE A 322 27.83 -42.43 -13.91
C PHE A 322 27.99 -43.96 -14.15
N ILE A 323 26.91 -44.62 -14.61
CA ILE A 323 26.96 -46.02 -15.00
C ILE A 323 27.88 -46.20 -16.21
N ILE A 324 27.77 -45.35 -17.24
CA ILE A 324 28.64 -45.38 -18.43
C ILE A 324 30.11 -45.17 -18.03
N LEU A 325 30.41 -44.19 -17.19
CA LEU A 325 31.77 -43.95 -16.70
C LEU A 325 32.32 -45.13 -15.92
N ALA A 326 31.51 -45.78 -15.08
CA ALA A 326 31.90 -46.98 -14.34
C ALA A 326 32.22 -48.16 -15.29
N VAL A 327 31.40 -48.37 -16.31
CA VAL A 327 31.64 -49.43 -17.33
C VAL A 327 32.93 -49.16 -18.11
N ILE A 328 33.19 -47.91 -18.51
CA ILE A 328 34.43 -47.53 -19.19
C ILE A 328 35.61 -47.76 -18.26
N ALA A 329 35.55 -47.40 -17.00
CA ALA A 329 36.62 -47.61 -16.03
C ALA A 329 36.94 -49.08 -15.84
N VAL A 330 35.92 -49.94 -15.72
CA VAL A 330 36.10 -51.41 -15.65
C VAL A 330 36.73 -51.96 -16.95
N ALA A 331 36.30 -51.49 -18.13
CA ALA A 331 36.88 -51.90 -19.40
C ALA A 331 38.36 -51.50 -19.52
N VAL A 332 38.74 -50.31 -19.09
CA VAL A 332 40.14 -49.84 -19.08
C VAL A 332 40.99 -50.69 -18.13
N ILE A 333 40.50 -50.99 -16.93
CA ILE A 333 41.20 -51.86 -15.95
C ILE A 333 41.38 -53.23 -16.49
N THR A 334 40.35 -53.84 -17.11
CA THR A 334 40.47 -55.18 -17.71
C THR A 334 41.44 -55.20 -18.88
N LEU A 335 41.46 -54.21 -19.74
CA LEU A 335 42.44 -54.03 -20.77
C LEU A 335 43.87 -53.89 -20.22
N ALA A 336 44.07 -53.11 -19.19
CA ALA A 336 45.37 -52.90 -18.54
C ALA A 336 45.94 -54.21 -17.92
N ILE A 337 45.06 -55.10 -17.48
CA ILE A 337 45.46 -56.38 -16.91
C ILE A 337 45.70 -57.44 -18.09
N VAL A 338 44.78 -57.51 -19.02
CA VAL A 338 44.84 -58.55 -20.10
C VAL A 338 45.95 -58.30 -21.13
N LEU A 339 46.16 -57.01 -21.50
CA LEU A 339 47.14 -56.65 -22.53
C LEU A 339 48.56 -57.08 -22.17
N PRO A 340 49.11 -56.80 -20.96
CA PRO A 340 50.45 -57.26 -20.59
C PRO A 340 50.55 -58.79 -20.50
N VAL A 341 49.50 -59.47 -20.02
CA VAL A 341 49.48 -60.93 -19.96
C VAL A 341 49.54 -61.55 -21.37
N VAL A 342 48.75 -61.01 -22.29
CA VAL A 342 48.79 -61.52 -23.74
C VAL A 342 50.11 -61.19 -24.38
N LEU A 343 50.64 -59.96 -24.15
CA LEU A 343 51.99 -59.62 -24.71
C LEU A 343 53.11 -60.48 -24.13
N CYS A 344 53.07 -60.77 -22.81
CA CYS A 344 54.01 -61.70 -22.17
C CYS A 344 53.88 -63.13 -22.76
N LYS A 345 52.65 -63.64 -22.92
CA LYS A 345 52.45 -64.95 -23.56
C LYS A 345 52.97 -65.01 -25.04
N ARG A 346 52.69 -63.92 -25.81
CA ARG A 346 53.22 -63.81 -27.18
C ARG A 346 54.75 -63.76 -27.24
N LYS A 347 55.39 -62.98 -26.33
CA LYS A 347 56.86 -62.94 -26.22
C LYS A 347 57.43 -64.27 -25.82
N LYS A 348 56.80 -65.02 -24.88
CA LYS A 348 57.26 -66.39 -24.50
C LYS A 348 57.09 -67.33 -25.68
N ALA A 349 55.97 -67.33 -26.42
CA ALA A 349 55.76 -68.21 -27.59
C ALA A 349 56.74 -67.92 -28.74
N LYS A 350 57.08 -66.62 -28.97
CA LYS A 350 58.09 -66.26 -29.98
C LYS A 350 59.47 -66.73 -29.59
N LYS A 351 59.88 -66.58 -28.32
CA LYS A 351 61.16 -67.04 -27.80
C LYS A 351 61.27 -68.57 -27.88
N THR A 352 60.19 -69.31 -27.64
CA THR A 352 60.15 -70.77 -27.77
C THR A 352 60.30 -71.21 -29.22
N ARG A 353 59.72 -70.46 -30.18
CA ARG A 353 59.90 -70.73 -31.62
C ARG A 353 61.32 -70.47 -32.04
N ASP A 354 61.92 -69.33 -31.68
CA ASP A 354 63.31 -68.98 -32.03
C ASP A 354 64.32 -70.00 -31.46
N VAL A 355 64.05 -70.54 -30.27
CA VAL A 355 64.92 -71.60 -29.63
C VAL A 355 64.77 -72.89 -30.44
N ARG A 356 63.57 -73.35 -30.84
CA ARG A 356 63.32 -74.56 -31.60
C ARG A 356 63.91 -74.48 -33.01
N GLU A 357 63.86 -73.31 -33.67
CA GLU A 357 64.46 -73.05 -34.96
C GLU A 357 65.99 -73.11 -34.92
N LYS A 358 66.61 -72.58 -33.85
CA LYS A 358 68.05 -72.68 -33.60
C LYS A 358 68.53 -74.13 -33.31
N GLU A 359 67.72 -74.94 -32.60
CA GLU A 359 68.02 -76.33 -32.35
C GLU A 359 67.94 -77.12 -33.65
N LEU A 360 66.98 -76.80 -34.54
CA LEU A 360 66.89 -77.48 -35.87
C LEU A 360 68.04 -77.12 -36.81
N LEU A 361 68.62 -75.94 -36.70
CA LEU A 361 69.77 -75.50 -37.55
C LEU A 361 71.11 -75.98 -37.06
N ASN A 362 71.27 -76.34 -35.77
CA ASN A 362 72.50 -76.88 -35.21
C ASN A 362 72.58 -78.39 -35.13
N GLY A 363 71.57 -79.09 -35.66
CA GLY A 363 71.45 -80.58 -35.70
C GLY A 363 71.68 -81.17 -37.05
N VAL A 364 72.40 -80.47 -37.99
CA VAL A 364 72.84 -81.02 -39.28
C VAL A 364 74.38 -81.07 -39.34
#